data_36930f9472b99f66f51408295b1fc665
#
_entry.id   36930f9472b99f66f51408295b1fc665
#
_cell.length_a   1.000
_cell.length_b   1.000
_cell.length_c   1.000
_cell.angle_alpha   90.00
_cell.angle_beta   90.00
_cell.angle_gamma   90.00
#
_symmetry.space_group_name_H-M   'P 1'
#
loop_
_entity.id
_entity.type
_entity.pdbx_description
1 polymer ?
#
loop_
_entity_poly.entity_id
_entity_poly.type
_entity_poly.pdbx_seq_one_letter_code
_entity_poly.pdbx_strand_id
1 'polypeptide(L)'
;MGKKPSENSFDYIIIGAGTAGGIIAKKLTDDHYTSVLVLEAGINMTKELSNPNVVTALTNATDNKQSYNVATILEQQIGRQLIAQSGRVIGGSSEHNAMLAVRGSRDLYDEWARLVGNQWSYDSIRSLFKKNETYTGVTQDPEERGFNGPIFVRQQMIPNQGVIQTLSQATSEVFQIPIVEDYNTGIRDCTFFKSQFTQKAKNESFVRSSTSTGYLNRHVVTQGNEFKSDELGVNGRKLMILAKTTVNKILFKEHKGVQIAVGVEFIKDGVSKVMYANKGIIVSAGNFSSVILQRSGIGKPEDLAKAGIKTLIDSPNVGHNFQTHFYAGMGVRVETGRLLQVLGADPNQPLLFGAFKKQDNPTGGRRLQLLGLPVPEFVPVQDVLKNGWQFDPTQPNNIMSIAILNVNPRSRGTVLIAHSDPEAYPTIDMNPLADNDDLNFAIDKYIETYNMIVRARQLDPGGIYEVVYPDESIFQLPNEQEKRTILAAHVRASYTDFTHYGGQCKMGRTIEEGVVDGFLNVFGTRNLKVADLSVAPILPDGNPSTGAQMIGLNAVRFIRNYEKFHELEDFESSDSSDFESSDSSGYESIDSSDFESSS
;
A
#
# COMPACT_ATOMS: atom_id res chain seq x y z
N MET A 1 -43.36 -9.21 -3.69
CA MET A 1 -43.48 -7.74 -3.98
C MET A 1 -42.20 -7.06 -3.51
N GLY A 2 -41.27 -6.80 -4.44
CA GLY A 2 -40.03 -6.11 -4.13
C GLY A 2 -40.32 -4.68 -3.67
N LYS A 3 -39.86 -4.31 -2.47
CA LYS A 3 -39.88 -2.91 -2.02
C LYS A 3 -39.10 -2.06 -3.04
N LYS A 4 -39.75 -0.99 -3.56
CA LYS A 4 -39.03 0.05 -4.30
C LYS A 4 -37.81 0.47 -3.47
N PRO A 5 -36.60 0.56 -4.07
CA PRO A 5 -35.45 1.15 -3.37
C PRO A 5 -35.85 2.53 -2.84
N SER A 6 -35.57 2.80 -1.57
CA SER A 6 -35.74 4.15 -1.04
C SER A 6 -34.75 5.08 -1.79
N GLU A 7 -35.10 6.32 -2.02
CA GLU A 7 -34.25 7.31 -2.71
C GLU A 7 -32.86 7.50 -2.05
N ASN A 8 -32.66 6.94 -0.83
CA ASN A 8 -31.46 7.06 -0.01
C ASN A 8 -30.79 5.71 0.27
N SER A 9 -30.86 4.72 -0.64
CA SER A 9 -30.20 3.43 -0.44
C SER A 9 -29.47 2.92 -1.69
N PHE A 10 -28.36 2.22 -1.44
CA PHE A 10 -27.53 1.54 -2.44
C PHE A 10 -27.31 0.08 -2.00
N ASP A 11 -26.92 -0.80 -2.93
CA ASP A 11 -26.52 -2.17 -2.56
C ASP A 11 -25.30 -2.12 -1.67
N TYR A 12 -24.29 -1.37 -2.09
CA TYR A 12 -23.05 -1.19 -1.31
C TYR A 12 -22.71 0.27 -1.10
N ILE A 13 -22.15 0.58 0.08
CA ILE A 13 -21.50 1.87 0.36
C ILE A 13 -20.01 1.60 0.58
N ILE A 14 -19.16 2.32 -0.15
CA ILE A 14 -17.70 2.26 0.00
C ILE A 14 -17.24 3.58 0.61
N ILE A 15 -16.44 3.50 1.67
CA ILE A 15 -15.86 4.66 2.34
C ILE A 15 -14.42 4.81 1.88
N GLY A 16 -14.19 5.82 1.03
CA GLY A 16 -12.91 6.11 0.37
C GLY A 16 -12.84 5.60 -1.07
N ALA A 17 -12.55 6.52 -2.01
CA ALA A 17 -12.28 6.24 -3.43
C ALA A 17 -10.78 6.04 -3.71
N GLY A 18 -10.02 5.55 -2.72
CA GLY A 18 -8.57 5.39 -2.79
C GLY A 18 -8.11 4.21 -3.65
N THR A 19 -6.86 3.80 -3.42
CA THR A 19 -6.16 2.74 -4.21
C THR A 19 -6.96 1.43 -4.28
N ALA A 20 -7.55 0.97 -3.18
CA ALA A 20 -8.38 -0.24 -3.16
C ALA A 20 -9.87 0.07 -3.42
N GLY A 21 -10.44 1.10 -2.76
CA GLY A 21 -11.86 1.41 -2.85
C GLY A 21 -12.34 1.75 -4.26
N GLY A 22 -11.53 2.46 -5.05
CA GLY A 22 -11.83 2.74 -6.46
C GLY A 22 -11.90 1.49 -7.34
N ILE A 23 -11.06 0.49 -7.06
CA ILE A 23 -11.11 -0.82 -7.72
C ILE A 23 -12.40 -1.55 -7.37
N ILE A 24 -12.75 -1.59 -6.07
CA ILE A 24 -13.95 -2.25 -5.57
C ILE A 24 -15.20 -1.61 -6.20
N ALA A 25 -15.28 -0.28 -6.20
CA ALA A 25 -16.40 0.48 -6.78
C ALA A 25 -16.65 0.13 -8.25
N LYS A 26 -15.57 0.17 -9.05
CA LYS A 26 -15.65 -0.17 -10.48
C LYS A 26 -16.06 -1.62 -10.68
N LYS A 27 -15.42 -2.55 -9.99
CA LYS A 27 -15.62 -3.98 -10.19
C LYS A 27 -16.99 -4.47 -9.71
N LEU A 28 -17.53 -3.94 -8.61
CA LEU A 28 -18.89 -4.28 -8.16
C LEU A 28 -19.97 -3.78 -9.12
N THR A 29 -19.71 -2.68 -9.83
CA THR A 29 -20.68 -2.11 -10.79
C THR A 29 -20.47 -2.57 -12.24
N ASP A 30 -19.59 -3.55 -12.51
CA ASP A 30 -19.35 -4.07 -13.86
C ASP A 30 -20.56 -4.81 -14.46
N ASP A 31 -21.45 -5.35 -13.63
CA ASP A 31 -22.68 -6.00 -14.03
C ASP A 31 -23.80 -5.02 -14.41
N HIS A 32 -23.65 -3.72 -14.12
CA HIS A 32 -24.63 -2.66 -14.30
C HIS A 32 -25.95 -2.81 -13.49
N TYR A 33 -26.06 -3.86 -12.66
CA TYR A 33 -27.22 -4.09 -11.77
C TYR A 33 -26.93 -3.65 -10.34
N THR A 34 -25.73 -3.92 -9.85
CA THR A 34 -25.28 -3.57 -8.50
C THR A 34 -25.10 -2.05 -8.36
N SER A 35 -25.81 -1.44 -7.41
CA SER A 35 -25.69 -0.02 -7.12
C SER A 35 -24.66 0.25 -6.03
N VAL A 36 -23.74 1.18 -6.28
CA VAL A 36 -22.64 1.52 -5.38
C VAL A 36 -22.57 3.03 -5.16
N LEU A 37 -22.57 3.42 -3.88
CA LEU A 37 -22.20 4.76 -3.43
C LEU A 37 -20.78 4.76 -2.88
N VAL A 38 -19.96 5.71 -3.32
CA VAL A 38 -18.62 5.95 -2.74
C VAL A 38 -18.64 7.31 -2.05
N LEU A 39 -18.13 7.36 -0.81
CA LEU A 39 -17.97 8.60 -0.03
C LEU A 39 -16.47 8.93 0.02
N GLU A 40 -16.06 10.04 -0.61
CA GLU A 40 -14.65 10.44 -0.74
C GLU A 40 -14.43 11.87 -0.19
N ALA A 41 -13.41 12.01 0.64
CA ALA A 41 -13.08 13.30 1.26
C ALA A 41 -12.46 14.31 0.29
N GLY A 42 -11.75 13.84 -0.73
CA GLY A 42 -11.12 14.65 -1.77
C GLY A 42 -11.97 14.84 -3.02
N ILE A 43 -11.32 15.37 -4.05
CA ILE A 43 -11.89 15.55 -5.40
C ILE A 43 -11.06 14.81 -6.44
N ASN A 44 -11.51 14.80 -7.68
CA ASN A 44 -10.70 14.33 -8.80
C ASN A 44 -9.63 15.36 -9.17
N MET A 45 -8.37 14.94 -9.05
CA MET A 45 -7.19 15.72 -9.47
C MET A 45 -6.30 14.95 -10.43
N THR A 46 -6.85 13.96 -11.10
CA THR A 46 -6.11 13.06 -12.00
C THR A 46 -5.35 13.80 -13.09
N LYS A 47 -5.91 14.90 -13.60
CA LYS A 47 -5.26 15.71 -14.63
C LYS A 47 -4.06 16.46 -14.08
N GLU A 48 -4.20 17.08 -12.92
CA GLU A 48 -3.17 17.85 -12.22
C GLU A 48 -2.03 16.96 -11.74
N LEU A 49 -2.36 15.73 -11.29
CA LEU A 49 -1.42 14.74 -10.75
C LEU A 49 -0.88 13.75 -11.79
N SER A 50 -1.18 13.96 -13.07
CA SER A 50 -0.76 13.05 -14.16
C SER A 50 0.74 13.07 -14.48
N ASN A 51 1.49 14.05 -13.94
CA ASN A 51 2.92 14.18 -14.19
C ASN A 51 3.66 12.90 -13.74
N PRO A 52 4.47 12.29 -14.62
CA PRO A 52 5.18 11.05 -14.32
C PRO A 52 6.48 11.27 -13.52
N ASN A 53 6.88 12.51 -13.27
CA ASN A 53 8.13 12.81 -12.57
C ASN A 53 7.98 12.55 -11.06
N VAL A 54 8.90 11.76 -10.51
CA VAL A 54 8.85 11.34 -9.10
C VAL A 54 9.04 12.51 -8.13
N VAL A 55 9.90 13.48 -8.46
CA VAL A 55 10.13 14.65 -7.61
C VAL A 55 8.87 15.51 -7.54
N THR A 56 8.20 15.74 -8.68
CA THR A 56 6.90 16.42 -8.72
C THR A 56 5.85 15.68 -7.90
N ALA A 57 5.82 14.34 -7.96
CA ALA A 57 4.90 13.54 -7.16
C ALA A 57 5.12 13.71 -5.66
N LEU A 58 6.36 13.65 -5.19
CA LEU A 58 6.71 13.87 -3.79
C LEU A 58 6.40 15.29 -3.32
N THR A 59 6.64 16.30 -4.15
CA THR A 59 6.25 17.69 -3.87
C THR A 59 4.74 17.83 -3.77
N ASN A 60 3.97 17.21 -4.66
CA ASN A 60 2.53 17.23 -4.62
C ASN A 60 1.97 16.57 -3.34
N ALA A 61 2.63 15.54 -2.81
CA ALA A 61 2.22 14.87 -1.58
C ALA A 61 2.25 15.78 -0.33
N THR A 62 2.99 16.89 -0.35
CA THR A 62 3.04 17.87 0.75
C THR A 62 1.87 18.89 0.71
N ASP A 63 1.11 18.98 -0.39
CA ASP A 63 0.00 19.93 -0.52
C ASP A 63 -1.26 19.41 0.18
N ASN A 64 -1.74 20.13 1.19
CA ASN A 64 -2.94 19.80 1.97
C ASN A 64 -4.25 19.80 1.15
N LYS A 65 -4.25 20.32 -0.07
CA LYS A 65 -5.44 20.22 -0.94
C LYS A 65 -5.70 18.79 -1.40
N GLN A 66 -4.65 18.01 -1.55
CA GLN A 66 -4.69 16.66 -2.13
C GLN A 66 -4.15 15.58 -1.20
N SER A 67 -3.69 15.97 0.00
CA SER A 67 -3.12 15.06 0.97
C SER A 67 -3.55 15.40 2.39
N TYR A 68 -3.70 14.38 3.22
CA TYR A 68 -3.64 14.52 4.66
C TYR A 68 -2.17 14.52 5.08
N ASN A 69 -1.76 15.56 5.79
CA ASN A 69 -0.43 15.68 6.39
C ASN A 69 -0.60 15.79 7.91
N VAL A 70 -0.61 14.64 8.58
CA VAL A 70 -0.89 14.56 10.02
C VAL A 70 0.41 14.45 10.77
N ALA A 71 0.70 15.41 11.66
CA ALA A 71 1.85 15.32 12.56
C ALA A 71 1.64 14.15 13.55
N THR A 72 2.68 13.34 13.75
CA THR A 72 2.69 12.29 14.77
C THR A 72 2.84 12.90 16.15
N ILE A 73 2.72 12.08 17.20
CA ILE A 73 3.21 12.46 18.53
C ILE A 73 4.72 12.65 18.47
N LEU A 74 5.31 13.13 19.57
CA LEU A 74 6.77 13.14 19.72
C LEU A 74 7.28 11.69 19.76
N GLU A 75 7.96 11.26 18.71
CA GLU A 75 8.51 9.91 18.59
C GLU A 75 9.76 9.77 19.45
N GLN A 76 9.63 9.08 20.58
CA GLN A 76 10.63 9.06 21.66
C GLN A 76 12.01 8.57 21.22
N GLN A 77 12.06 7.54 20.36
CA GLN A 77 13.30 6.89 19.93
C GLN A 77 14.16 7.77 19.00
N ILE A 78 13.55 8.74 18.34
CA ILE A 78 14.21 9.65 17.39
C ILE A 78 14.15 11.12 17.82
N GLY A 79 13.44 11.45 18.90
CA GLY A 79 13.36 12.76 19.51
C GLY A 79 12.68 13.85 18.68
N ARG A 80 11.83 13.48 17.71
CA ARG A 80 11.07 14.44 16.87
C ARG A 80 9.74 13.88 16.40
N GLN A 81 8.87 14.78 15.94
CA GLN A 81 7.65 14.41 15.22
C GLN A 81 7.98 14.05 13.76
N LEU A 82 7.15 13.20 13.17
CA LEU A 82 7.10 12.90 11.74
C LEU A 82 5.78 13.41 11.16
N ILE A 83 5.65 13.37 9.85
CA ILE A 83 4.40 13.73 9.15
C ILE A 83 3.88 12.50 8.42
N ALA A 84 2.76 11.96 8.90
CA ALA A 84 2.06 10.89 8.22
C ALA A 84 1.27 11.45 7.02
N GLN A 85 1.72 11.13 5.81
CA GLN A 85 1.10 11.61 4.57
C GLN A 85 0.20 10.54 3.95
N SER A 86 -1.00 10.92 3.50
CA SER A 86 -1.87 10.02 2.72
C SER A 86 -2.75 10.80 1.75
N GLY A 87 -3.11 10.18 0.62
CA GLY A 87 -3.89 10.84 -0.42
C GLY A 87 -5.30 11.20 0.03
N ARG A 88 -5.74 12.42 -0.31
CA ARG A 88 -7.09 12.98 -0.13
C ARG A 88 -7.66 13.38 -1.48
N VAL A 89 -7.76 12.42 -2.37
CA VAL A 89 -8.24 12.59 -3.76
C VAL A 89 -8.87 11.28 -4.25
N ILE A 90 -9.72 11.37 -5.27
CA ILE A 90 -10.17 10.16 -6.00
C ILE A 90 -8.94 9.47 -6.59
N GLY A 91 -8.75 8.17 -6.25
CA GLY A 91 -7.53 7.40 -6.51
C GLY A 91 -6.61 7.30 -5.29
N GLY A 92 -6.80 8.14 -4.25
CA GLY A 92 -6.04 8.13 -3.00
C GLY A 92 -4.53 8.26 -3.22
N SER A 93 -3.72 7.59 -2.41
CA SER A 93 -2.26 7.66 -2.48
C SER A 93 -1.66 7.15 -3.80
N SER A 94 -2.43 6.45 -4.67
CA SER A 94 -1.96 6.10 -6.01
C SER A 94 -1.79 7.31 -6.93
N GLU A 95 -2.37 8.47 -6.58
CA GLU A 95 -2.28 9.70 -7.36
C GLU A 95 -1.01 10.52 -7.09
N HIS A 96 -0.36 10.35 -5.93
CA HIS A 96 0.82 11.15 -5.57
C HIS A 96 2.01 10.36 -5.04
N ASN A 97 1.97 9.03 -5.07
CA ASN A 97 3.11 8.19 -4.75
C ASN A 97 4.23 8.31 -5.80
N ALA A 98 5.41 7.79 -5.50
CA ALA A 98 6.55 7.74 -6.42
C ALA A 98 6.40 6.72 -7.57
N MET A 99 5.23 6.12 -7.74
CA MET A 99 4.86 5.19 -8.82
C MET A 99 5.65 3.87 -8.87
N LEU A 100 6.53 3.59 -7.93
CA LEU A 100 7.32 2.36 -7.94
C LEU A 100 6.39 1.12 -7.83
N ALA A 101 6.47 0.23 -8.82
CA ALA A 101 5.65 -0.97 -8.90
C ALA A 101 6.38 -2.16 -8.27
N VAL A 102 5.92 -2.60 -7.11
CA VAL A 102 6.42 -3.79 -6.41
C VAL A 102 5.24 -4.67 -6.00
N ARG A 103 5.26 -5.95 -6.41
CA ARG A 103 4.21 -6.90 -6.02
C ARG A 103 4.41 -7.45 -4.60
N GLY A 104 5.64 -7.56 -4.15
CA GLY A 104 6.03 -8.32 -2.97
C GLY A 104 6.49 -9.74 -3.32
N SER A 105 7.10 -10.41 -2.36
CA SER A 105 7.60 -11.78 -2.53
C SER A 105 6.50 -12.84 -2.32
N ARG A 106 6.72 -14.04 -2.91
CA ARG A 106 5.88 -15.22 -2.65
C ARG A 106 5.83 -15.53 -1.16
N ASP A 107 6.98 -15.54 -0.51
CA ASP A 107 7.12 -15.91 0.91
C ASP A 107 6.27 -15.02 1.84
N LEU A 108 6.11 -13.74 1.52
CA LEU A 108 5.25 -12.83 2.28
C LEU A 108 3.78 -13.24 2.22
N TYR A 109 3.26 -13.51 1.02
CA TYR A 109 1.85 -13.87 0.86
C TYR A 109 1.55 -15.28 1.34
N ASP A 110 2.51 -16.21 1.26
CA ASP A 110 2.40 -17.53 1.87
C ASP A 110 2.41 -17.42 3.40
N GLU A 111 3.12 -16.43 3.99
CA GLU A 111 2.99 -16.11 5.41
C GLU A 111 1.59 -15.53 5.75
N TRP A 112 1.01 -14.67 4.90
CA TRP A 112 -0.37 -14.25 5.10
C TRP A 112 -1.32 -15.46 5.07
N ALA A 113 -1.12 -16.39 4.14
CA ALA A 113 -1.91 -17.63 4.09
C ALA A 113 -1.80 -18.46 5.36
N ARG A 114 -0.58 -18.59 5.91
CA ARG A 114 -0.34 -19.28 7.19
C ARG A 114 -1.09 -18.59 8.35
N LEU A 115 -1.17 -17.27 8.34
CA LEU A 115 -1.84 -16.48 9.39
C LEU A 115 -3.37 -16.55 9.29
N VAL A 116 -3.95 -16.40 8.09
CA VAL A 116 -5.39 -16.11 7.95
C VAL A 116 -6.11 -16.93 6.88
N GLY A 117 -5.43 -17.87 6.23
CA GLY A 117 -6.03 -18.82 5.29
C GLY A 117 -5.51 -18.75 3.86
N ASN A 118 -5.61 -19.86 3.15
CA ASN A 118 -4.98 -20.09 1.84
C ASN A 118 -5.45 -19.15 0.71
N GLN A 119 -6.58 -18.47 0.88
CA GLN A 119 -7.07 -17.44 -0.07
C GLN A 119 -6.12 -16.26 -0.24
N TRP A 120 -5.09 -16.16 0.60
CA TRP A 120 -4.03 -15.15 0.57
C TRP A 120 -2.66 -15.69 0.14
N SER A 121 -2.53 -17.01 -0.15
CA SER A 121 -1.27 -17.55 -0.68
C SER A 121 -0.92 -16.88 -2.02
N TYR A 122 0.38 -16.81 -2.32
CA TYR A 122 0.83 -16.22 -3.57
C TYR A 122 0.13 -16.84 -4.79
N ASP A 123 -0.01 -18.16 -4.84
CA ASP A 123 -0.69 -18.86 -5.94
C ASP A 123 -2.17 -18.48 -6.05
N SER A 124 -2.86 -18.29 -4.92
CA SER A 124 -4.27 -17.87 -4.90
C SER A 124 -4.49 -16.43 -5.39
N ILE A 125 -3.52 -15.54 -5.19
CA ILE A 125 -3.64 -14.12 -5.56
C ILE A 125 -2.87 -13.74 -6.83
N ARG A 126 -1.97 -14.58 -7.32
CA ARG A 126 -1.16 -14.36 -8.52
C ARG A 126 -1.99 -13.92 -9.73
N SER A 127 -3.13 -14.58 -9.95
CA SER A 127 -4.02 -14.24 -11.05
C SER A 127 -4.61 -12.82 -10.93
N LEU A 128 -4.75 -12.27 -9.72
CA LEU A 128 -5.23 -10.92 -9.47
C LEU A 128 -4.17 -9.89 -9.89
N PHE A 129 -2.90 -10.13 -9.59
CA PHE A 129 -1.80 -9.29 -10.08
C PHE A 129 -1.76 -9.25 -11.61
N LYS A 130 -1.86 -10.42 -12.27
CA LYS A 130 -1.88 -10.53 -13.73
C LYS A 130 -3.07 -9.78 -14.35
N LYS A 131 -4.27 -9.94 -13.79
CA LYS A 131 -5.49 -9.25 -14.26
C LYS A 131 -5.46 -7.74 -14.02
N ASN A 132 -4.64 -7.28 -13.08
CA ASN A 132 -4.52 -5.87 -12.72
C ASN A 132 -3.62 -5.08 -13.66
N GLU A 133 -2.62 -5.70 -14.27
CA GLU A 133 -1.55 -4.96 -14.96
C GLU A 133 -1.51 -5.16 -16.48
N THR A 134 -1.03 -4.12 -17.15
CA THR A 134 -0.48 -4.20 -18.52
C THR A 134 1.01 -3.91 -18.41
N TYR A 135 1.83 -4.95 -18.46
CA TYR A 135 3.28 -4.85 -18.36
C TYR A 135 3.91 -4.56 -19.73
N THR A 136 4.85 -3.61 -19.74
CA THR A 136 5.64 -3.25 -20.92
C THR A 136 7.12 -3.18 -20.56
N GLY A 137 7.78 -4.33 -20.52
CA GLY A 137 9.19 -4.47 -20.18
C GLY A 137 9.71 -5.85 -20.54
N VAL A 138 10.98 -6.10 -20.21
CA VAL A 138 11.61 -7.41 -20.37
C VAL A 138 11.36 -8.22 -19.09
N THR A 139 11.05 -9.50 -19.23
CA THR A 139 10.89 -10.41 -18.11
C THR A 139 11.49 -11.77 -18.44
N GLN A 140 12.13 -12.40 -17.46
CA GLN A 140 12.59 -13.78 -17.56
C GLN A 140 11.46 -14.79 -17.33
N ASP A 141 10.29 -14.34 -16.84
CA ASP A 141 9.15 -15.20 -16.53
C ASP A 141 7.83 -14.52 -16.98
N PRO A 142 7.47 -14.67 -18.29
CA PRO A 142 6.25 -14.08 -18.84
C PRO A 142 4.96 -14.59 -18.19
N GLU A 143 4.98 -15.83 -17.65
CA GLU A 143 3.81 -16.42 -16.99
C GLU A 143 3.46 -15.72 -15.67
N GLU A 144 4.40 -14.99 -15.08
CA GLU A 144 4.13 -14.17 -13.90
C GLU A 144 3.51 -12.81 -14.24
N ARG A 145 3.53 -12.36 -15.50
CA ARG A 145 3.11 -11.01 -15.90
C ARG A 145 1.71 -10.97 -16.52
N GLY A 146 1.06 -9.81 -16.42
CA GLY A 146 -0.21 -9.50 -17.07
C GLY A 146 -0.01 -8.46 -18.19
N PHE A 147 -0.78 -8.59 -19.29
CA PHE A 147 -0.61 -7.76 -20.48
C PHE A 147 -1.89 -7.02 -20.92
N ASN A 148 -3.00 -7.18 -20.20
CA ASN A 148 -4.32 -6.64 -20.56
C ASN A 148 -5.06 -6.00 -19.37
N GLY A 149 -4.37 -5.69 -18.28
CA GLY A 149 -4.99 -5.06 -17.12
C GLY A 149 -5.06 -3.54 -17.22
N PRO A 150 -5.83 -2.90 -16.34
CA PRO A 150 -6.05 -1.46 -16.37
C PRO A 150 -4.88 -0.61 -15.85
N ILE A 151 -3.98 -1.18 -15.07
CA ILE A 151 -2.80 -0.50 -14.53
C ILE A 151 -1.60 -0.80 -15.42
N PHE A 152 -1.05 0.23 -16.03
CA PHE A 152 0.13 0.11 -16.88
C PHE A 152 1.38 0.12 -16.01
N VAL A 153 2.24 -0.86 -16.22
CA VAL A 153 3.54 -1.00 -15.56
C VAL A 153 4.62 -1.03 -16.62
N ARG A 154 5.50 -0.05 -16.61
CA ARG A 154 6.67 -0.04 -17.50
C ARG A 154 7.96 -0.29 -16.75
N GLN A 155 8.94 -0.82 -17.44
CA GLN A 155 10.31 -0.89 -16.98
C GLN A 155 11.05 0.41 -17.33
N GLN A 156 11.96 0.82 -16.48
CA GLN A 156 12.81 1.99 -16.68
C GLN A 156 13.68 1.83 -17.94
N MET A 157 13.85 2.91 -18.69
CA MET A 157 14.62 2.93 -19.95
C MET A 157 16.05 3.42 -19.71
N ILE A 158 16.78 2.81 -18.80
CA ILE A 158 18.20 3.11 -18.58
C ILE A 158 19.08 1.95 -19.02
N PRO A 159 20.27 2.26 -19.60
CA PRO A 159 21.21 1.21 -19.97
C PRO A 159 21.88 0.62 -18.73
N ASN A 160 22.16 -0.68 -18.77
CA ASN A 160 22.99 -1.33 -17.77
C ASN A 160 24.46 -1.04 -18.04
N GLN A 161 24.94 0.13 -17.65
CA GLN A 161 26.32 0.59 -17.85
C GLN A 161 26.76 1.53 -16.73
N GLY A 162 28.04 1.82 -16.69
CA GLY A 162 28.63 2.78 -15.75
C GLY A 162 28.28 2.45 -14.29
N VAL A 163 27.84 3.47 -13.55
CA VAL A 163 27.55 3.36 -12.11
C VAL A 163 26.50 2.27 -11.78
N ILE A 164 25.49 2.09 -12.62
CA ILE A 164 24.44 1.10 -12.41
C ILE A 164 25.01 -0.32 -12.49
N GLN A 165 25.78 -0.60 -13.53
CA GLN A 165 26.40 -1.92 -13.71
C GLN A 165 27.33 -2.26 -12.54
N THR A 166 28.19 -1.32 -12.16
CA THR A 166 29.14 -1.50 -11.06
C THR A 166 28.44 -1.74 -9.73
N LEU A 167 27.44 -0.92 -9.38
CA LEU A 167 26.71 -1.06 -8.12
C LEU A 167 25.85 -2.33 -8.07
N SER A 168 25.19 -2.70 -9.17
CA SER A 168 24.41 -3.94 -9.23
C SER A 168 25.31 -5.16 -9.09
N GLN A 169 26.50 -5.16 -9.73
CA GLN A 169 27.49 -6.22 -9.58
C GLN A 169 28.04 -6.30 -8.15
N ALA A 170 28.42 -5.17 -7.57
CA ALA A 170 28.90 -5.11 -6.18
C ALA A 170 27.83 -5.60 -5.19
N THR A 171 26.56 -5.20 -5.43
CA THR A 171 25.42 -5.67 -4.62
C THR A 171 25.24 -7.18 -4.73
N SER A 172 25.28 -7.72 -5.94
CA SER A 172 25.15 -9.16 -6.17
C SER A 172 26.24 -9.96 -5.42
N GLU A 173 27.48 -9.50 -5.49
CA GLU A 173 28.62 -10.18 -4.87
C GLU A 173 28.59 -10.09 -3.33
N VAL A 174 28.35 -8.89 -2.77
CA VAL A 174 28.38 -8.68 -1.31
C VAL A 174 27.16 -9.29 -0.62
N PHE A 175 25.98 -9.11 -1.20
CA PHE A 175 24.75 -9.65 -0.61
C PHE A 175 24.45 -11.10 -1.05
N GLN A 176 25.25 -11.68 -1.97
CA GLN A 176 25.08 -13.03 -2.51
C GLN A 176 23.67 -13.25 -3.07
N ILE A 177 23.24 -12.36 -3.95
CA ILE A 177 21.91 -12.37 -4.59
C ILE A 177 22.02 -12.25 -6.10
N PRO A 178 21.12 -12.87 -6.90
CA PRO A 178 21.18 -12.81 -8.35
C PRO A 178 20.82 -11.42 -8.89
N ILE A 179 21.39 -11.07 -10.04
CA ILE A 179 20.94 -9.93 -10.86
C ILE A 179 19.79 -10.42 -11.73
N VAL A 180 18.67 -9.72 -11.74
CA VAL A 180 17.47 -10.10 -12.51
C VAL A 180 17.00 -8.94 -13.39
N GLU A 181 16.33 -9.28 -14.50
CA GLU A 181 15.64 -8.28 -15.35
C GLU A 181 14.30 -7.85 -14.74
N ASP A 182 13.60 -8.78 -14.08
CA ASP A 182 12.27 -8.54 -13.52
C ASP A 182 12.17 -9.08 -12.09
N TYR A 183 11.96 -8.16 -11.14
CA TYR A 183 11.85 -8.48 -9.71
C TYR A 183 10.39 -8.73 -9.26
N ASN A 184 9.41 -8.60 -10.16
CA ASN A 184 7.98 -8.77 -9.86
C ASN A 184 7.43 -10.16 -10.27
N THR A 185 8.25 -11.19 -10.12
CA THR A 185 7.93 -12.60 -10.42
C THR A 185 7.79 -13.46 -9.15
N GLY A 186 7.51 -12.83 -8.01
CA GLY A 186 7.45 -13.52 -6.71
C GLY A 186 8.82 -13.81 -6.09
N ILE A 187 9.91 -13.44 -6.78
CA ILE A 187 11.28 -13.67 -6.30
C ILE A 187 11.53 -12.91 -4.98
N ARG A 188 12.24 -13.55 -4.07
CA ARG A 188 12.55 -12.99 -2.75
C ARG A 188 13.82 -12.16 -2.75
N ASP A 189 14.92 -12.73 -3.21
CA ASP A 189 16.26 -12.16 -3.13
C ASP A 189 16.77 -11.83 -4.53
N CYS A 190 17.07 -10.56 -4.79
CA CYS A 190 17.59 -10.12 -6.09
C CYS A 190 18.17 -8.71 -6.03
N THR A 191 19.05 -8.39 -6.98
CA THR A 191 19.36 -7.03 -7.37
C THR A 191 18.95 -6.80 -8.82
N PHE A 192 18.65 -5.54 -9.17
CA PHE A 192 18.18 -5.16 -10.49
C PHE A 192 18.67 -3.76 -10.84
N PHE A 193 18.86 -3.51 -12.11
CA PHE A 193 19.28 -2.21 -12.64
C PHE A 193 18.15 -1.42 -13.32
N LYS A 194 16.98 -2.01 -13.47
CA LYS A 194 15.81 -1.35 -14.05
C LYS A 194 14.61 -1.44 -13.11
N SER A 195 14.27 -0.32 -12.51
CA SER A 195 13.05 -0.21 -11.70
C SER A 195 11.80 -0.24 -12.57
N GLN A 196 10.67 -0.60 -11.97
CA GLN A 196 9.38 -0.67 -12.66
C GLN A 196 8.44 0.38 -12.07
N PHE A 197 7.67 1.05 -12.95
CA PHE A 197 6.80 2.16 -12.56
C PHE A 197 5.40 2.01 -13.09
N THR A 198 4.42 2.40 -12.28
CA THR A 198 3.02 2.50 -12.70
C THR A 198 2.83 3.72 -13.60
N GLN A 199 3.21 3.57 -14.86
CA GLN A 199 3.17 4.61 -15.89
C GLN A 199 2.72 4.06 -17.23
N LYS A 200 1.98 4.89 -17.98
CA LYS A 200 1.48 4.60 -19.33
C LYS A 200 2.16 5.51 -20.33
N ALA A 201 2.57 4.96 -21.47
CA ALA A 201 3.02 5.75 -22.60
C ALA A 201 1.89 6.64 -23.15
N LYS A 202 2.19 7.92 -23.41
CA LYS A 202 1.30 8.90 -24.01
C LYS A 202 2.10 9.80 -24.94
N ASN A 203 1.91 9.63 -26.25
CA ASN A 203 2.73 10.27 -27.27
C ASN A 203 4.22 9.94 -27.07
N GLU A 204 5.09 10.93 -27.03
CA GLU A 204 6.54 10.80 -26.82
C GLU A 204 6.94 10.81 -25.33
N SER A 205 5.98 10.74 -24.41
CA SER A 205 6.20 10.84 -22.96
C SER A 205 5.44 9.75 -22.20
N PHE A 206 5.38 9.89 -20.89
CA PHE A 206 4.61 9.02 -20.00
C PHE A 206 3.63 9.83 -19.17
N VAL A 207 2.62 9.15 -18.62
CA VAL A 207 1.71 9.68 -17.61
C VAL A 207 1.54 8.64 -16.51
N ARG A 208 1.20 9.09 -15.31
CA ARG A 208 0.87 8.23 -14.16
C ARG A 208 -0.23 7.23 -14.53
N SER A 209 -0.07 5.99 -14.12
CA SER A 209 -1.11 4.96 -14.15
C SER A 209 -1.51 4.64 -12.70
N SER A 210 -2.70 5.06 -12.32
CA SER A 210 -3.22 5.01 -10.94
C SER A 210 -4.58 4.32 -10.91
N THR A 211 -5.16 4.19 -9.72
CA THR A 211 -6.52 3.67 -9.59
C THR A 211 -7.53 4.56 -10.31
N SER A 212 -7.40 5.89 -10.27
CA SER A 212 -8.34 6.75 -10.98
C SER A 212 -8.19 6.63 -12.50
N THR A 213 -6.97 6.58 -13.04
CA THR A 213 -6.76 6.44 -14.49
C THR A 213 -7.11 5.06 -15.01
N GLY A 214 -6.92 4.01 -14.22
CA GLY A 214 -7.18 2.62 -14.61
C GLY A 214 -8.64 2.19 -14.39
N TYR A 215 -9.21 2.53 -13.24
CA TYR A 215 -10.51 2.02 -12.80
C TYR A 215 -11.63 3.05 -12.75
N LEU A 216 -11.32 4.32 -12.42
CA LEU A 216 -12.33 5.39 -12.33
C LEU A 216 -12.16 6.44 -13.45
N ASN A 217 -11.78 5.98 -14.64
CA ASN A 217 -11.56 6.84 -15.79
C ASN A 217 -12.89 7.29 -16.45
N ARG A 218 -12.79 8.17 -17.46
CA ARG A 218 -13.92 8.75 -18.20
C ARG A 218 -14.90 7.73 -18.84
N HIS A 219 -14.52 6.47 -18.97
CA HIS A 219 -15.38 5.41 -19.48
C HIS A 219 -16.18 4.71 -18.37
N VAL A 220 -15.89 5.05 -17.11
CA VAL A 220 -16.51 4.47 -15.92
C VAL A 220 -17.34 5.50 -15.18
N VAL A 221 -16.82 6.73 -14.99
CA VAL A 221 -17.50 7.84 -14.31
C VAL A 221 -17.31 9.16 -15.06
N THR A 222 -18.22 10.11 -14.80
CA THR A 222 -18.08 11.50 -15.24
C THR A 222 -16.88 12.10 -14.50
N GLN A 223 -15.94 12.68 -15.22
CA GLN A 223 -14.78 13.27 -14.54
C GLN A 223 -15.19 14.56 -13.83
N GLY A 224 -15.14 14.55 -12.50
CA GLY A 224 -15.41 15.71 -11.66
C GLY A 224 -14.30 16.75 -11.71
N ASN A 225 -14.55 17.92 -11.14
CA ASN A 225 -13.60 19.01 -10.96
C ASN A 225 -13.91 19.81 -9.68
N GLU A 226 -13.20 20.88 -9.43
CA GLU A 226 -13.37 21.69 -8.22
C GLU A 226 -14.80 22.26 -8.04
N PHE A 227 -15.49 22.57 -9.13
CA PHE A 227 -16.85 23.17 -9.12
C PHE A 227 -17.95 22.11 -9.11
N LYS A 228 -17.78 21.03 -9.89
CA LYS A 228 -18.69 19.89 -9.94
C LYS A 228 -17.92 18.64 -9.55
N SER A 229 -17.79 18.44 -8.24
CA SER A 229 -16.86 17.45 -7.70
C SER A 229 -17.43 16.03 -7.64
N ASP A 230 -18.75 15.86 -7.58
CA ASP A 230 -19.38 14.54 -7.56
C ASP A 230 -19.31 13.87 -8.94
N GLU A 231 -19.12 12.55 -8.95
CA GLU A 231 -19.02 11.77 -10.17
C GLU A 231 -20.12 10.72 -10.26
N LEU A 232 -20.65 10.54 -11.46
CA LEU A 232 -21.70 9.58 -11.75
C LEU A 232 -21.19 8.52 -12.74
N GLY A 233 -21.65 7.30 -12.56
CA GLY A 233 -21.41 6.23 -13.51
C GLY A 233 -21.92 6.57 -14.91
N VAL A 234 -21.14 6.24 -15.93
CA VAL A 234 -21.51 6.42 -17.33
C VAL A 234 -22.00 5.11 -17.95
N ASN A 235 -22.68 5.19 -19.09
CA ASN A 235 -23.18 4.03 -19.84
C ASN A 235 -24.09 3.09 -19.02
N GLY A 236 -24.96 3.67 -18.18
CA GLY A 236 -25.92 2.92 -17.36
C GLY A 236 -25.34 2.28 -16.10
N ARG A 237 -24.08 2.53 -15.78
CA ARG A 237 -23.43 2.04 -14.55
C ARG A 237 -24.04 2.71 -13.31
N LYS A 238 -24.47 1.93 -12.34
CA LYS A 238 -25.09 2.40 -11.09
C LYS A 238 -24.04 2.77 -10.04
N LEU A 239 -23.11 3.67 -10.38
CA LEU A 239 -22.04 4.16 -9.51
C LEU A 239 -22.26 5.66 -9.25
N MET A 240 -22.13 6.06 -8.00
CA MET A 240 -22.09 7.46 -7.57
C MET A 240 -20.90 7.66 -6.64
N ILE A 241 -20.09 8.69 -6.88
CA ILE A 241 -19.01 9.12 -5.98
C ILE A 241 -19.39 10.52 -5.46
N LEU A 242 -19.65 10.63 -4.17
CA LEU A 242 -19.82 11.90 -3.48
C LEU A 242 -18.46 12.36 -2.98
N ALA A 243 -17.88 13.34 -3.67
CA ALA A 243 -16.63 13.99 -3.30
C ALA A 243 -16.85 15.07 -2.21
N LYS A 244 -15.76 15.56 -1.61
CA LYS A 244 -15.81 16.53 -0.49
C LYS A 244 -16.73 16.05 0.64
N THR A 245 -16.64 14.77 0.99
CA THR A 245 -17.54 14.11 1.92
C THR A 245 -16.76 13.47 3.06
N THR A 246 -16.96 13.95 4.29
CA THR A 246 -16.31 13.39 5.48
C THR A 246 -17.24 12.39 6.16
N VAL A 247 -16.84 11.14 6.23
CA VAL A 247 -17.60 10.10 6.94
C VAL A 247 -17.43 10.29 8.44
N ASN A 248 -18.55 10.32 9.16
CA ASN A 248 -18.59 10.35 10.61
C ASN A 248 -18.50 8.94 11.19
N LYS A 249 -19.53 8.12 10.96
CA LYS A 249 -19.62 6.78 11.53
C LYS A 249 -20.50 5.85 10.71
N ILE A 250 -20.36 4.56 10.97
CA ILE A 250 -21.23 3.49 10.48
C ILE A 250 -22.42 3.34 11.44
N LEU A 251 -23.59 3.11 10.90
CA LEU A 251 -24.83 2.89 11.65
C LEU A 251 -25.15 1.39 11.71
N PHE A 252 -25.51 0.94 12.90
CA PHE A 252 -25.79 -0.48 13.16
C PHE A 252 -27.24 -0.69 13.60
N LYS A 253 -27.74 -1.87 13.29
CA LYS A 253 -28.97 -2.45 13.85
C LYS A 253 -28.61 -3.75 14.53
N GLU A 254 -28.99 -3.90 15.79
CA GLU A 254 -28.80 -5.18 16.48
C GLU A 254 -29.88 -6.18 16.06
N HIS A 255 -29.46 -7.42 15.77
CA HIS A 255 -30.35 -8.54 15.58
C HIS A 255 -29.74 -9.79 16.20
N LYS A 256 -30.43 -10.38 17.18
CA LYS A 256 -30.01 -11.60 17.91
C LYS A 256 -28.57 -11.50 18.46
N GLY A 257 -28.21 -10.34 19.04
CA GLY A 257 -26.88 -10.10 19.61
C GLY A 257 -25.77 -9.77 18.58
N VAL A 258 -26.08 -9.72 17.29
CA VAL A 258 -25.12 -9.39 16.23
C VAL A 258 -25.39 -7.98 15.72
N GLN A 259 -24.33 -7.18 15.56
CA GLN A 259 -24.38 -5.84 15.01
C GLN A 259 -24.36 -5.89 13.48
N ILE A 260 -25.46 -5.48 12.84
CA ILE A 260 -25.58 -5.46 11.37
C ILE A 260 -25.34 -4.02 10.90
N ALA A 261 -24.33 -3.78 10.07
CA ALA A 261 -24.11 -2.49 9.43
C ALA A 261 -25.22 -2.22 8.40
N VAL A 262 -25.91 -1.08 8.55
CA VAL A 262 -27.09 -0.75 7.74
C VAL A 262 -26.99 0.59 7.02
N GLY A 263 -26.04 1.47 7.40
CA GLY A 263 -25.91 2.79 6.80
C GLY A 263 -24.66 3.53 7.26
N VAL A 264 -24.45 4.70 6.69
CA VAL A 264 -23.32 5.59 6.99
C VAL A 264 -23.81 6.99 7.22
N GLU A 265 -23.38 7.61 8.33
CA GLU A 265 -23.55 9.02 8.61
C GLU A 265 -22.30 9.77 8.12
N PHE A 266 -22.50 10.86 7.39
CA PHE A 266 -21.42 11.65 6.81
C PHE A 266 -21.77 13.13 6.71
N ILE A 267 -20.77 13.98 6.61
CA ILE A 267 -20.89 15.42 6.42
C ILE A 267 -20.58 15.75 4.95
N LYS A 268 -21.49 16.49 4.31
CA LYS A 268 -21.29 17.05 2.99
C LYS A 268 -21.83 18.47 2.96
N ASP A 269 -21.01 19.41 2.51
CA ASP A 269 -21.35 20.84 2.48
C ASP A 269 -21.80 21.39 3.85
N GLY A 270 -21.16 20.92 4.94
CA GLY A 270 -21.46 21.26 6.32
C GLY A 270 -22.76 20.66 6.89
N VAL A 271 -23.43 19.79 6.13
CA VAL A 271 -24.70 19.16 6.54
C VAL A 271 -24.50 17.67 6.81
N SER A 272 -24.95 17.20 7.98
CA SER A 272 -24.99 15.76 8.28
C SER A 272 -26.09 15.07 7.48
N LYS A 273 -25.73 13.97 6.82
CA LYS A 273 -26.60 13.14 5.98
C LYS A 273 -26.42 11.67 6.31
N VAL A 274 -27.41 10.86 5.96
CA VAL A 274 -27.39 9.41 6.12
C VAL A 274 -27.76 8.74 4.81
N MET A 275 -26.98 7.69 4.44
CA MET A 275 -27.31 6.77 3.36
C MET A 275 -27.30 5.33 3.89
N TYR A 276 -28.15 4.49 3.32
CA TYR A 276 -28.33 3.11 3.75
C TYR A 276 -27.75 2.13 2.74
N ALA A 277 -27.20 1.01 3.23
CA ALA A 277 -26.68 -0.07 2.43
C ALA A 277 -27.60 -1.29 2.55
N ASN A 278 -28.02 -1.87 1.42
CA ASN A 278 -28.88 -3.04 1.38
C ASN A 278 -28.11 -4.35 1.57
N LYS A 279 -26.86 -4.42 1.05
CA LYS A 279 -26.02 -5.62 1.06
C LYS A 279 -24.77 -5.47 1.94
N GLY A 280 -24.12 -4.27 1.95
CA GLY A 280 -22.94 -4.12 2.80
C GLY A 280 -22.23 -2.78 2.69
N ILE A 281 -21.33 -2.56 3.66
CA ILE A 281 -20.47 -1.38 3.78
C ILE A 281 -19.02 -1.85 3.74
N ILE A 282 -18.20 -1.17 2.93
CA ILE A 282 -16.77 -1.48 2.78
C ILE A 282 -15.97 -0.23 3.17
N VAL A 283 -15.16 -0.34 4.21
CA VAL A 283 -14.23 0.73 4.61
C VAL A 283 -12.93 0.57 3.83
N SER A 284 -12.55 1.59 3.08
CA SER A 284 -11.33 1.66 2.26
C SER A 284 -10.66 3.03 2.38
N ALA A 285 -10.62 3.56 3.63
CA ALA A 285 -10.17 4.92 3.94
C ALA A 285 -8.66 5.00 4.32
N GLY A 286 -7.87 3.93 4.06
CA GLY A 286 -6.44 3.90 4.32
C GLY A 286 -6.11 4.13 5.80
N ASN A 287 -5.31 5.16 6.10
CA ASN A 287 -4.94 5.50 7.48
C ASN A 287 -6.14 5.82 8.39
N PHE A 288 -7.27 6.21 7.81
CA PHE A 288 -8.48 6.57 8.55
C PHE A 288 -9.45 5.40 8.72
N SER A 289 -9.17 4.20 8.19
CA SER A 289 -10.07 3.05 8.30
C SER A 289 -10.32 2.64 9.75
N SER A 290 -9.28 2.57 10.58
CA SER A 290 -9.43 2.30 12.02
C SER A 290 -10.16 3.44 12.75
N VAL A 291 -9.96 4.69 12.34
CA VAL A 291 -10.60 5.87 12.95
C VAL A 291 -12.12 5.84 12.73
N ILE A 292 -12.57 5.42 11.53
CA ILE A 292 -14.00 5.26 11.23
C ILE A 292 -14.62 4.15 12.08
N LEU A 293 -13.93 3.01 12.24
CA LEU A 293 -14.38 1.93 13.13
C LEU A 293 -14.48 2.42 14.58
N GLN A 294 -13.46 3.12 15.08
CA GLN A 294 -13.45 3.67 16.44
C GLN A 294 -14.61 4.66 16.67
N ARG A 295 -14.85 5.61 15.76
CA ARG A 295 -16.01 6.52 15.84
C ARG A 295 -17.36 5.78 15.81
N SER A 296 -17.39 4.61 15.20
CA SER A 296 -18.57 3.74 15.15
C SER A 296 -18.73 2.87 16.41
N GLY A 297 -17.85 3.03 17.41
CA GLY A 297 -17.89 2.28 18.68
C GLY A 297 -17.20 0.91 18.60
N ILE A 298 -16.38 0.63 17.57
CA ILE A 298 -15.62 -0.62 17.44
C ILE A 298 -14.16 -0.33 17.77
N GLY A 299 -13.66 -0.88 18.86
CA GLY A 299 -12.29 -0.67 19.30
C GLY A 299 -12.10 -1.04 20.75
N LYS A 300 -10.89 -0.79 21.25
CA LYS A 300 -10.55 -1.05 22.65
C LYS A 300 -11.29 -0.05 23.56
N PRO A 301 -12.01 -0.53 24.61
CA PRO A 301 -12.85 0.33 25.43
C PRO A 301 -12.13 1.54 26.03
N GLU A 302 -10.88 1.36 26.48
CA GLU A 302 -10.09 2.43 27.09
C GLU A 302 -9.71 3.53 26.07
N ASP A 303 -9.48 3.18 24.80
CA ASP A 303 -9.13 4.14 23.76
C ASP A 303 -10.39 4.91 23.31
N LEU A 304 -11.52 4.22 23.15
CA LEU A 304 -12.80 4.83 22.82
C LEU A 304 -13.27 5.80 23.93
N ALA A 305 -13.12 5.42 25.18
CA ALA A 305 -13.52 6.24 26.33
C ALA A 305 -12.76 7.58 26.38
N LYS A 306 -11.45 7.61 26.02
CA LYS A 306 -10.65 8.84 25.93
C LYS A 306 -11.23 9.85 24.94
N ALA A 307 -11.85 9.37 23.87
CA ALA A 307 -12.50 10.21 22.86
C ALA A 307 -14.00 10.45 23.15
N GLY A 308 -14.54 9.97 24.27
CA GLY A 308 -15.95 10.07 24.64
C GLY A 308 -16.89 9.18 23.80
N ILE A 309 -16.36 8.11 23.19
CA ILE A 309 -17.12 7.16 22.36
C ILE A 309 -17.56 5.97 23.20
N LYS A 310 -18.85 5.64 23.14
CA LYS A 310 -19.40 4.44 23.76
C LYS A 310 -18.98 3.19 22.98
N THR A 311 -18.41 2.21 23.67
CA THR A 311 -18.06 0.93 23.07
C THR A 311 -19.33 0.16 22.64
N LEU A 312 -19.38 -0.23 21.39
CA LEU A 312 -20.36 -1.12 20.80
C LEU A 312 -19.80 -2.54 20.69
N ILE A 313 -18.56 -2.66 20.25
CA ILE A 313 -17.83 -3.92 20.12
C ILE A 313 -16.42 -3.72 20.68
N ASP A 314 -16.05 -4.53 21.68
CA ASP A 314 -14.69 -4.62 22.15
C ASP A 314 -13.83 -5.34 21.11
N SER A 315 -12.95 -4.59 20.45
CA SER A 315 -12.03 -5.09 19.41
C SER A 315 -10.65 -4.49 19.68
N PRO A 316 -9.80 -5.20 20.42
CA PRO A 316 -8.58 -4.63 21.00
C PRO A 316 -7.51 -4.25 19.97
N ASN A 317 -7.63 -4.75 18.73
CA ASN A 317 -6.65 -4.50 17.67
C ASN A 317 -6.99 -3.30 16.77
N VAL A 318 -8.18 -2.69 16.89
CA VAL A 318 -8.56 -1.53 16.06
C VAL A 318 -7.67 -0.32 16.39
N GLY A 319 -6.95 0.17 15.40
CA GLY A 319 -6.00 1.27 15.55
C GLY A 319 -4.60 0.84 16.02
N HIS A 320 -4.41 -0.43 16.37
CA HIS A 320 -3.13 -1.00 16.80
C HIS A 320 -2.44 -1.75 15.65
N ASN A 321 -1.17 -2.17 15.85
CA ASN A 321 -0.35 -2.80 14.82
C ASN A 321 -0.09 -1.89 13.60
N PHE A 322 -0.12 -0.57 13.76
CA PHE A 322 0.26 0.36 12.71
C PHE A 322 1.71 0.13 12.30
N GLN A 323 1.95 0.01 11.00
CA GLN A 323 3.24 -0.31 10.41
C GLN A 323 3.62 0.74 9.38
N THR A 324 4.90 1.04 9.29
CA THR A 324 5.49 1.81 8.19
C THR A 324 6.85 1.24 7.84
N HIS A 325 7.21 1.26 6.54
CA HIS A 325 8.60 1.03 6.16
C HIS A 325 9.41 2.27 6.51
N PHE A 326 10.59 2.05 7.04
CA PHE A 326 11.50 3.15 7.28
C PHE A 326 12.80 2.99 6.52
N TYR A 327 13.47 4.10 6.30
CA TYR A 327 14.78 4.11 5.70
C TYR A 327 15.73 5.04 6.44
N ALA A 328 16.97 4.69 6.33
CA ALA A 328 18.10 5.56 6.58
C ALA A 328 19.01 5.44 5.35
N GLY A 329 19.95 6.33 5.17
CA GLY A 329 20.67 6.31 3.91
C GLY A 329 22.11 6.80 3.97
N MET A 330 22.80 6.54 2.89
CA MET A 330 24.22 6.83 2.70
C MET A 330 24.39 7.75 1.50
N GLY A 331 25.18 8.81 1.64
CA GLY A 331 25.64 9.65 0.54
C GLY A 331 26.94 9.13 -0.03
N VAL A 332 27.02 9.00 -1.35
CA VAL A 332 28.18 8.44 -2.05
C VAL A 332 28.61 9.38 -3.18
N ARG A 333 29.88 9.80 -3.19
CA ARG A 333 30.47 10.54 -4.28
C ARG A 333 30.91 9.59 -5.38
N VAL A 334 30.50 9.89 -6.62
CA VAL A 334 30.83 9.12 -7.82
C VAL A 334 31.40 10.06 -8.89
N GLU A 335 32.05 9.50 -9.91
CA GLU A 335 32.53 10.28 -11.05
C GLU A 335 31.33 10.86 -11.85
N THR A 336 31.32 12.16 -12.07
CA THR A 336 30.18 12.91 -12.62
C THR A 336 29.74 12.42 -13.99
N GLY A 337 30.68 12.15 -14.90
CA GLY A 337 30.35 11.68 -16.25
C GLY A 337 29.64 10.33 -16.28
N ARG A 338 29.95 9.45 -15.34
CA ARG A 338 29.29 8.13 -15.21
C ARG A 338 27.88 8.22 -14.70
N LEU A 339 27.60 9.18 -13.81
CA LEU A 339 26.25 9.41 -13.31
C LEU A 339 25.36 10.06 -14.40
N LEU A 340 25.90 11.04 -15.13
CA LEU A 340 25.18 11.72 -16.22
C LEU A 340 24.80 10.77 -17.37
N GLN A 341 25.61 9.76 -17.68
CA GLN A 341 25.29 8.77 -18.72
C GLN A 341 23.98 8.04 -18.44
N VAL A 342 23.61 7.90 -17.17
CA VAL A 342 22.40 7.20 -16.74
C VAL A 342 21.20 8.14 -16.69
N LEU A 343 21.38 9.36 -16.20
CA LEU A 343 20.29 10.33 -15.97
C LEU A 343 19.61 10.79 -17.26
N GLY A 344 20.35 10.92 -18.36
CA GLY A 344 19.82 11.35 -19.66
C GLY A 344 18.84 10.36 -20.30
N ALA A 345 18.84 9.09 -19.88
CA ALA A 345 18.04 8.05 -20.51
C ALA A 345 16.58 8.00 -20.03
N ASP A 346 16.30 8.32 -18.76
CA ASP A 346 14.96 8.39 -18.21
C ASP A 346 14.86 9.49 -17.13
N PRO A 347 14.77 10.76 -17.53
CA PRO A 347 14.83 11.90 -16.60
C PRO A 347 13.64 11.99 -15.66
N ASN A 348 12.53 11.31 -15.97
CA ASN A 348 11.33 11.28 -15.11
C ASN A 348 11.44 10.29 -13.95
N GLN A 349 12.39 9.35 -14.02
CA GLN A 349 12.53 8.25 -13.04
C GLN A 349 13.99 8.03 -12.67
N PRO A 350 14.53 8.86 -11.80
CA PRO A 350 15.95 8.87 -11.48
C PRO A 350 16.35 7.81 -10.44
N LEU A 351 15.84 6.58 -10.52
CA LEU A 351 16.36 5.47 -9.73
C LEU A 351 17.46 4.77 -10.49
N LEU A 352 18.58 4.51 -9.82
CA LEU A 352 19.79 3.99 -10.47
C LEU A 352 19.84 2.46 -10.46
N PHE A 353 19.53 1.86 -9.32
CA PHE A 353 19.49 0.41 -9.13
C PHE A 353 18.65 0.09 -7.89
N GLY A 354 18.38 -1.17 -7.66
CA GLY A 354 17.73 -1.59 -6.44
C GLY A 354 18.06 -3.04 -6.09
N ALA A 355 17.76 -3.41 -4.85
CA ALA A 355 17.89 -4.79 -4.40
C ALA A 355 16.83 -5.14 -3.36
N PHE A 356 16.53 -6.43 -3.27
CA PHE A 356 15.71 -7.02 -2.23
C PHE A 356 16.42 -8.21 -1.60
N LYS A 357 16.30 -8.36 -0.28
CA LYS A 357 16.81 -9.53 0.43
C LYS A 357 15.98 -9.88 1.66
N LYS A 358 15.81 -11.17 1.92
CA LYS A 358 15.12 -11.72 3.09
C LYS A 358 15.78 -11.30 4.40
N GLN A 359 17.04 -11.57 4.52
CA GLN A 359 17.95 -11.22 5.61
C GLN A 359 17.37 -11.40 7.03
N ASP A 360 17.50 -12.60 7.56
CA ASP A 360 17.11 -12.98 8.93
C ASP A 360 15.67 -12.58 9.32
N ASN A 361 14.80 -12.52 8.33
CA ASN A 361 13.42 -12.22 8.54
C ASN A 361 12.64 -13.50 8.93
N PRO A 362 12.12 -13.60 10.17
CA PRO A 362 11.38 -14.76 10.63
C PRO A 362 10.07 -14.99 9.87
N THR A 363 9.51 -13.95 9.23
CA THR A 363 8.29 -14.06 8.43
C THR A 363 8.51 -14.63 7.03
N GLY A 364 9.74 -14.94 6.64
CA GLY A 364 10.06 -15.52 5.34
C GLY A 364 10.18 -14.52 4.19
N GLY A 365 9.47 -13.39 4.23
CA GLY A 365 9.50 -12.34 3.21
C GLY A 365 10.79 -11.51 3.21
N ARG A 366 10.87 -10.55 2.30
CA ARG A 366 11.98 -9.59 2.22
C ARG A 366 12.02 -8.72 3.48
N ARG A 367 13.20 -8.34 3.92
CA ARG A 367 13.38 -7.34 4.98
C ARG A 367 14.19 -6.14 4.51
N LEU A 368 15.15 -6.34 3.62
CA LEU A 368 15.96 -5.28 3.03
C LEU A 368 15.43 -4.90 1.65
N GLN A 369 15.28 -3.60 1.42
CA GLN A 369 15.21 -3.01 0.09
C GLN A 369 16.30 -1.94 -0.02
N LEU A 370 17.12 -1.98 -1.07
CA LEU A 370 18.05 -0.91 -1.43
C LEU A 370 17.51 -0.16 -2.65
N LEU A 371 17.68 1.16 -2.64
CA LEU A 371 17.38 2.01 -3.79
C LEU A 371 18.50 3.03 -3.98
N GLY A 372 19.09 3.08 -5.17
CA GLY A 372 20.04 4.12 -5.56
C GLY A 372 19.33 5.35 -6.11
N LEU A 373 19.64 6.53 -5.58
CA LEU A 373 19.05 7.82 -5.94
C LEU A 373 20.15 8.75 -6.44
N PRO A 374 20.03 9.42 -7.59
CA PRO A 374 21.07 10.31 -8.14
C PRO A 374 21.09 11.70 -7.51
N VAL A 375 20.67 11.82 -6.26
CA VAL A 375 20.58 13.07 -5.49
C VAL A 375 21.14 12.87 -4.10
N PRO A 376 21.66 13.92 -3.42
CA PRO A 376 22.22 13.83 -2.07
C PRO A 376 21.14 13.83 -0.99
N GLU A 377 20.12 12.96 -1.10
CA GLU A 377 18.93 12.92 -0.24
C GLU A 377 19.23 12.82 1.26
N PHE A 378 20.28 12.07 1.62
CA PHE A 378 20.62 11.82 3.03
C PHE A 378 21.75 12.71 3.56
N VAL A 379 22.34 13.52 2.71
CA VAL A 379 23.40 14.44 3.12
C VAL A 379 22.79 15.70 3.73
N PRO A 380 23.27 16.17 4.89
CA PRO A 380 22.76 17.40 5.49
C PRO A 380 22.81 18.58 4.51
N VAL A 381 21.74 19.38 4.46
CA VAL A 381 21.59 20.50 3.49
C VAL A 381 22.77 21.47 3.56
N GLN A 382 23.30 21.75 4.76
CA GLN A 382 24.47 22.59 4.93
C GLN A 382 25.73 22.04 4.24
N ASP A 383 25.89 20.70 4.22
CA ASP A 383 27.03 20.05 3.58
C ASP A 383 26.83 20.03 2.06
N VAL A 384 25.60 19.84 1.60
CA VAL A 384 25.23 19.95 0.18
C VAL A 384 25.55 21.34 -0.34
N LEU A 385 25.11 22.40 0.36
CA LEU A 385 25.34 23.78 -0.02
C LEU A 385 26.83 24.16 0.03
N LYS A 386 27.53 23.75 1.09
CA LYS A 386 28.96 24.00 1.26
C LYS A 386 29.82 23.41 0.13
N ASN A 387 29.45 22.25 -0.36
CA ASN A 387 30.20 21.53 -1.40
C ASN A 387 29.66 21.80 -2.81
N GLY A 388 28.61 22.62 -2.98
CA GLY A 388 28.01 22.94 -4.26
C GLY A 388 27.29 21.79 -4.93
N TRP A 389 26.85 20.80 -4.16
CA TRP A 389 26.07 19.64 -4.66
C TRP A 389 24.62 20.06 -4.97
N GLN A 390 23.97 19.31 -5.87
CA GLN A 390 22.62 19.63 -6.35
C GLN A 390 21.62 18.57 -5.92
N PHE A 391 20.42 19.01 -5.54
CA PHE A 391 19.27 18.12 -5.33
C PHE A 391 18.50 17.82 -6.64
N ASP A 392 18.75 18.59 -7.70
CA ASP A 392 18.10 18.38 -8.99
C ASP A 392 18.82 17.26 -9.76
N PRO A 393 18.15 16.12 -10.03
CA PRO A 393 18.76 15.01 -10.73
C PRO A 393 19.06 15.30 -12.21
N THR A 394 18.57 16.41 -12.75
CA THR A 394 18.83 16.83 -14.13
C THR A 394 20.08 17.70 -14.27
N GLN A 395 20.66 18.14 -13.15
CA GLN A 395 21.86 18.97 -13.13
C GLN A 395 23.13 18.13 -12.93
N PRO A 396 24.29 18.60 -13.42
CA PRO A 396 25.55 17.94 -13.14
C PRO A 396 25.77 17.77 -11.62
N ASN A 397 25.85 16.54 -11.18
CA ASN A 397 26.03 16.18 -9.79
C ASN A 397 26.99 14.99 -9.71
N ASN A 398 27.76 14.93 -8.64
CA ASN A 398 28.65 13.80 -8.36
C ASN A 398 28.30 13.07 -7.06
N ILE A 399 27.14 13.39 -6.46
CA ILE A 399 26.63 12.71 -5.26
C ILE A 399 25.38 11.93 -5.62
N MET A 400 25.37 10.68 -5.23
CA MET A 400 24.19 9.85 -5.18
C MET A 400 23.89 9.44 -3.74
N SER A 401 22.68 9.01 -3.50
CA SER A 401 22.28 8.40 -2.24
C SER A 401 21.90 6.93 -2.42
N ILE A 402 22.13 6.14 -1.37
CA ILE A 402 21.64 4.78 -1.26
C ILE A 402 20.66 4.75 -0.08
N ALA A 403 19.38 4.58 -0.38
CA ALA A 403 18.36 4.34 0.62
C ALA A 403 18.43 2.88 1.09
N ILE A 404 18.55 2.69 2.39
CA ILE A 404 18.60 1.41 3.07
C ILE A 404 17.27 1.25 3.81
N LEU A 405 16.33 0.51 3.23
CA LEU A 405 14.97 0.38 3.76
C LEU A 405 14.83 -0.91 4.55
N ASN A 406 14.21 -0.80 5.74
CA ASN A 406 13.59 -1.94 6.40
C ASN A 406 12.14 -2.04 5.95
N VAL A 407 11.83 -3.03 5.10
CA VAL A 407 10.49 -3.26 4.56
C VAL A 407 9.70 -4.32 5.34
N ASN A 408 10.19 -4.72 6.50
CA ASN A 408 9.49 -5.57 7.45
C ASN A 408 9.98 -5.29 8.87
N PRO A 409 9.79 -4.07 9.40
CA PRO A 409 10.19 -3.72 10.76
C PRO A 409 9.35 -4.50 11.78
N ARG A 410 9.89 -4.68 12.98
CA ARG A 410 9.19 -5.27 14.13
C ARG A 410 8.46 -4.26 14.97
N SER A 411 8.93 -3.01 14.98
CA SER A 411 8.27 -1.89 15.68
C SER A 411 6.83 -1.72 15.19
N ARG A 412 5.92 -1.46 16.12
CA ARG A 412 4.49 -1.28 15.86
C ARG A 412 4.00 -0.01 16.54
N GLY A 413 3.18 0.74 15.83
CA GLY A 413 2.57 1.96 16.28
C GLY A 413 1.05 1.88 16.40
N THR A 414 0.42 3.05 16.53
CA THR A 414 -1.03 3.18 16.67
C THR A 414 -1.59 4.34 15.86
N VAL A 415 -2.86 4.21 15.46
CA VAL A 415 -3.69 5.28 14.89
C VAL A 415 -4.99 5.31 15.67
N LEU A 416 -5.07 6.21 16.62
CA LEU A 416 -6.17 6.26 17.60
C LEU A 416 -7.01 7.53 17.41
N ILE A 417 -8.31 7.38 17.62
CA ILE A 417 -9.21 8.51 17.63
C ILE A 417 -8.86 9.47 18.78
N ALA A 418 -8.69 10.74 18.44
CA ALA A 418 -8.37 11.77 19.44
C ALA A 418 -9.63 12.44 19.98
N HIS A 419 -10.68 12.55 19.18
CA HIS A 419 -11.92 13.26 19.47
C HIS A 419 -13.11 12.69 18.71
N SER A 420 -14.32 12.86 19.21
CA SER A 420 -15.55 12.44 18.53
C SER A 420 -15.89 13.26 17.28
N ASP A 421 -15.28 14.43 17.08
CA ASP A 421 -15.46 15.27 15.90
C ASP A 421 -14.90 14.55 14.65
N PRO A 422 -15.70 14.34 13.59
CA PRO A 422 -15.26 13.70 12.37
C PRO A 422 -14.20 14.47 11.57
N GLU A 423 -14.04 15.76 11.80
CA GLU A 423 -13.04 16.61 11.14
C GLU A 423 -11.70 16.64 11.93
N ALA A 424 -11.70 16.16 13.18
CA ALA A 424 -10.48 16.07 13.97
C ALA A 424 -9.55 14.96 13.46
N TYR A 425 -8.26 15.26 13.36
CA TYR A 425 -7.23 14.27 13.01
C TYR A 425 -7.04 13.26 14.14
N PRO A 426 -6.69 12.00 13.81
CA PRO A 426 -6.30 11.01 14.80
C PRO A 426 -4.96 11.35 15.44
N THR A 427 -4.71 10.75 16.60
CA THR A 427 -3.38 10.66 17.17
C THR A 427 -2.64 9.52 16.49
N ILE A 428 -1.49 9.82 15.87
CA ILE A 428 -0.64 8.85 15.21
C ILE A 428 0.66 8.72 15.99
N ASP A 429 0.99 7.49 16.36
CA ASP A 429 2.27 7.06 16.91
C ASP A 429 2.87 6.03 15.96
N MET A 430 3.98 6.34 15.32
CA MET A 430 4.70 5.38 14.47
C MET A 430 5.59 4.44 15.28
N ASN A 431 5.94 4.86 16.51
CA ASN A 431 6.79 4.13 17.44
C ASN A 431 8.08 3.59 16.79
N PRO A 432 8.84 4.44 16.05
CA PRO A 432 9.99 4.03 15.25
C PRO A 432 11.10 3.48 16.15
N LEU A 433 11.75 2.39 15.69
CA LEU A 433 12.89 1.78 16.40
C LEU A 433 12.58 1.36 17.84
N ALA A 434 11.31 1.12 18.18
CA ALA A 434 10.90 0.65 19.52
C ALA A 434 11.39 -0.78 19.77
N ASP A 435 11.47 -1.60 18.74
CA ASP A 435 12.17 -2.88 18.80
C ASP A 435 13.64 -2.67 18.45
N ASN A 436 14.54 -3.07 19.36
CA ASN A 436 15.98 -2.94 19.17
C ASN A 436 16.51 -3.71 17.95
N ASP A 437 15.81 -4.75 17.50
CA ASP A 437 16.16 -5.49 16.31
C ASP A 437 16.10 -4.61 15.05
N ASP A 438 15.17 -3.65 14.98
CA ASP A 438 15.08 -2.71 13.85
C ASP A 438 16.28 -1.77 13.80
N LEU A 439 16.77 -1.29 14.94
CA LEU A 439 17.96 -0.47 15.01
C LEU A 439 19.21 -1.28 14.64
N ASN A 440 19.35 -2.49 15.20
CA ASN A 440 20.48 -3.37 14.89
C ASN A 440 20.50 -3.75 13.42
N PHE A 441 19.35 -4.07 12.85
CA PHE A 441 19.19 -4.31 11.41
C PHE A 441 19.71 -3.12 10.60
N ALA A 442 19.30 -1.89 10.91
CA ALA A 442 19.73 -0.70 10.19
C ALA A 442 21.25 -0.52 10.26
N ILE A 443 21.86 -0.71 11.45
CA ILE A 443 23.31 -0.61 11.65
C ILE A 443 24.05 -1.66 10.81
N ASP A 444 23.61 -2.91 10.84
CA ASP A 444 24.23 -4.00 10.08
C ASP A 444 24.14 -3.71 8.57
N LYS A 445 23.00 -3.16 8.11
CA LYS A 445 22.84 -2.82 6.69
C LYS A 445 23.66 -1.59 6.27
N TYR A 446 23.94 -0.65 7.15
CA TYR A 446 24.94 0.39 6.88
C TYR A 446 26.32 -0.22 6.63
N ILE A 447 26.77 -1.15 7.49
CA ILE A 447 28.08 -1.82 7.36
C ILE A 447 28.13 -2.64 6.07
N GLU A 448 27.11 -3.43 5.77
CA GLU A 448 27.06 -4.23 4.53
C GLU A 448 27.00 -3.33 3.27
N THR A 449 26.26 -2.21 3.31
CA THR A 449 26.20 -1.25 2.21
C THR A 449 27.56 -0.56 2.03
N TYR A 450 28.25 -0.23 3.10
CA TYR A 450 29.63 0.25 3.00
C TYR A 450 30.56 -0.78 2.32
N ASN A 451 30.49 -2.06 2.70
CA ASN A 451 31.26 -3.11 2.04
C ASN A 451 30.92 -3.22 0.54
N MET A 452 29.65 -3.01 0.17
CA MET A 452 29.23 -2.93 -1.24
C MET A 452 29.90 -1.73 -1.96
N ILE A 453 29.99 -0.58 -1.34
CA ILE A 453 30.69 0.59 -1.91
C ILE A 453 32.18 0.35 -2.06
N VAL A 454 32.83 -0.27 -1.06
CA VAL A 454 34.22 -0.70 -1.16
C VAL A 454 34.43 -1.68 -2.35
N ARG A 455 33.48 -2.61 -2.52
CA ARG A 455 33.52 -3.55 -3.66
C ARG A 455 33.33 -2.83 -5.00
N ALA A 456 32.39 -1.88 -5.09
CA ALA A 456 32.20 -1.05 -6.28
C ALA A 456 33.49 -0.30 -6.69
N ARG A 457 34.19 0.27 -5.72
CA ARG A 457 35.50 0.95 -5.90
C ARG A 457 36.57 -0.01 -6.45
N GLN A 458 36.54 -1.28 -6.04
CA GLN A 458 37.47 -2.30 -6.58
C GLN A 458 37.11 -2.72 -8.01
N LEU A 459 35.81 -2.85 -8.31
CA LEU A 459 35.34 -3.22 -9.64
C LEU A 459 35.57 -2.11 -10.69
N ASP A 460 35.50 -0.86 -10.25
CA ASP A 460 35.63 0.33 -11.10
C ASP A 460 36.44 1.44 -10.39
N PRO A 461 37.77 1.35 -10.36
CA PRO A 461 38.62 2.32 -9.66
C PRO A 461 38.46 3.76 -10.17
N GLY A 462 38.11 3.94 -11.46
CA GLY A 462 37.89 5.27 -12.05
C GLY A 462 36.56 5.92 -11.69
N GLY A 463 35.64 5.19 -11.07
CA GLY A 463 34.31 5.65 -10.70
C GLY A 463 34.23 6.39 -9.36
N ILE A 464 35.33 6.49 -8.62
CA ILE A 464 35.48 7.11 -7.29
C ILE A 464 34.80 6.26 -6.18
N TYR A 465 33.48 6.28 -6.03
CA TYR A 465 32.68 5.56 -5.01
C TYR A 465 33.17 5.81 -3.57
N GLU A 466 33.13 7.05 -3.12
CA GLU A 466 33.53 7.47 -1.77
C GLU A 466 32.29 7.77 -0.93
N VAL A 467 32.24 7.22 0.28
CA VAL A 467 31.17 7.54 1.23
C VAL A 467 31.42 8.92 1.82
N VAL A 468 30.49 9.85 1.60
CA VAL A 468 30.57 11.23 2.12
C VAL A 468 29.61 11.49 3.28
N TYR A 469 28.63 10.60 3.48
CA TYR A 469 27.69 10.66 4.60
C TYR A 469 27.11 9.28 4.90
N PRO A 470 27.18 8.78 6.14
CA PRO A 470 27.98 9.32 7.24
C PRO A 470 29.47 9.33 6.92
N ASP A 471 30.30 9.97 7.76
CA ASP A 471 31.75 10.04 7.52
C ASP A 471 32.33 8.61 7.36
N GLU A 472 33.07 8.40 6.27
CA GLU A 472 33.64 7.08 5.93
C GLU A 472 34.55 6.51 7.00
N SER A 473 35.24 7.37 7.77
CA SER A 473 36.13 6.97 8.86
C SER A 473 35.43 6.16 9.97
N ILE A 474 34.12 6.33 10.14
CA ILE A 474 33.33 5.56 11.10
C ILE A 474 33.40 4.06 10.81
N PHE A 475 33.35 3.68 9.53
CA PHE A 475 33.39 2.27 9.12
C PHE A 475 34.77 1.64 9.31
N GLN A 476 35.81 2.46 9.43
CA GLN A 476 37.20 2.03 9.59
C GLN A 476 37.62 1.95 11.06
N LEU A 477 36.77 2.35 12.02
CA LEU A 477 37.06 2.26 13.44
C LEU A 477 37.35 0.81 13.85
N PRO A 478 38.46 0.58 14.60
CA PRO A 478 38.84 -0.76 15.03
C PRO A 478 37.93 -1.28 16.17
N ASN A 479 37.32 -0.40 16.94
CA ASN A 479 36.41 -0.75 18.01
C ASN A 479 34.98 -0.92 17.46
N GLU A 480 34.51 -2.14 17.37
CA GLU A 480 33.18 -2.46 16.82
C GLU A 480 32.04 -1.85 17.65
N GLN A 481 32.16 -1.83 18.99
CA GLN A 481 31.14 -1.23 19.86
C GLN A 481 31.05 0.29 19.66
N GLU A 482 32.16 0.98 19.51
CA GLU A 482 32.20 2.43 19.23
C GLU A 482 31.56 2.71 17.87
N LYS A 483 31.96 1.98 16.83
CA LYS A 483 31.38 2.05 15.48
C LYS A 483 29.85 1.91 15.53
N ARG A 484 29.33 0.85 16.17
CA ARG A 484 27.90 0.61 16.30
C ARG A 484 27.19 1.71 17.08
N THR A 485 27.82 2.27 18.12
CA THR A 485 27.25 3.38 18.90
C THR A 485 27.08 4.63 18.04
N ILE A 486 28.07 4.99 17.25
CA ILE A 486 28.02 6.15 16.36
C ILE A 486 26.98 5.92 15.25
N LEU A 487 26.97 4.74 14.63
CA LEU A 487 25.97 4.40 13.61
C LEU A 487 24.54 4.38 14.18
N ALA A 488 24.34 3.93 15.43
CA ALA A 488 23.04 4.00 16.09
C ALA A 488 22.53 5.44 16.24
N ALA A 489 23.41 6.37 16.65
CA ALA A 489 23.07 7.79 16.72
C ALA A 489 22.73 8.35 15.33
N HIS A 490 23.50 7.97 14.31
CA HIS A 490 23.26 8.36 12.93
C HIS A 490 21.91 7.85 12.40
N VAL A 491 21.58 6.57 12.62
CA VAL A 491 20.29 5.99 12.22
C VAL A 491 19.13 6.76 12.84
N ARG A 492 19.19 7.08 14.15
CA ARG A 492 18.15 7.85 14.83
C ARG A 492 18.00 9.27 14.26
N ALA A 493 19.12 9.93 13.97
CA ALA A 493 19.14 11.28 13.40
C ALA A 493 18.58 11.33 11.97
N SER A 494 18.93 10.34 11.15
CA SER A 494 18.56 10.26 9.72
C SER A 494 17.31 9.42 9.44
N TYR A 495 16.69 8.83 10.48
CA TYR A 495 15.45 8.05 10.31
C TYR A 495 14.40 8.84 9.53
N THR A 496 13.81 8.22 8.54
CA THR A 496 12.67 8.76 7.81
C THR A 496 11.70 7.63 7.51
N ASP A 497 10.41 7.86 7.68
CA ASP A 497 9.39 6.93 7.23
C ASP A 497 9.23 7.01 5.70
N PHE A 498 8.87 5.90 5.09
CA PHE A 498 8.74 5.81 3.63
C PHE A 498 7.30 5.96 3.15
N THR A 499 6.42 6.54 4.00
CA THR A 499 4.99 6.76 3.71
C THR A 499 4.22 5.50 3.28
N HIS A 500 4.65 4.35 3.74
CA HIS A 500 4.05 3.04 3.46
C HIS A 500 3.26 2.56 4.69
N TYR A 501 2.02 3.02 4.85
CA TYR A 501 1.23 2.82 6.06
C TYR A 501 0.20 1.71 5.92
N GLY A 502 0.02 0.92 6.99
CA GLY A 502 -1.03 -0.09 7.05
C GLY A 502 -1.03 -0.87 8.36
N GLY A 503 -1.83 -1.93 8.41
CA GLY A 503 -1.86 -2.88 9.52
C GLY A 503 -2.76 -2.53 10.71
N GLN A 504 -3.32 -1.31 10.80
CA GLN A 504 -4.14 -0.87 11.93
C GLN A 504 -5.57 -1.45 11.98
N CYS A 505 -5.94 -2.25 10.99
CA CYS A 505 -7.13 -3.10 10.98
C CYS A 505 -6.76 -4.55 10.59
N LYS A 506 -5.62 -5.04 11.06
CA LYS A 506 -5.01 -6.30 10.60
C LYS A 506 -5.97 -7.47 10.58
N MET A 507 -5.78 -8.34 9.61
CA MET A 507 -6.44 -9.64 9.56
C MET A 507 -5.97 -10.54 10.73
N GLY A 508 -6.88 -11.37 11.25
CA GLY A 508 -6.64 -12.39 12.26
C GLY A 508 -7.61 -13.55 12.10
N ARG A 509 -7.44 -14.60 12.90
CA ARG A 509 -8.39 -15.72 12.95
C ARG A 509 -9.51 -15.47 13.95
N THR A 510 -9.24 -14.66 14.95
CA THR A 510 -10.19 -14.28 16.00
C THR A 510 -10.12 -12.77 16.24
N ILE A 511 -11.08 -12.22 16.98
CA ILE A 511 -11.15 -10.80 17.35
C ILE A 511 -9.96 -10.38 18.24
N GLU A 512 -9.41 -11.33 19.02
CA GLU A 512 -8.22 -11.10 19.86
C GLU A 512 -6.94 -10.99 19.01
N GLU A 513 -6.90 -11.65 17.85
CA GLU A 513 -5.75 -11.64 16.95
C GLU A 513 -5.81 -10.51 15.93
N GLY A 514 -7.02 -10.08 15.53
CA GLY A 514 -7.19 -9.10 14.46
C GLY A 514 -8.48 -8.31 14.56
N VAL A 515 -8.71 -7.47 13.56
CA VAL A 515 -9.92 -6.64 13.40
C VAL A 515 -10.87 -7.27 12.40
N VAL A 516 -10.33 -7.90 11.37
CA VAL A 516 -11.09 -8.58 10.32
C VAL A 516 -10.62 -10.02 10.16
N ASP A 517 -11.53 -10.89 9.69
CA ASP A 517 -11.20 -12.25 9.32
C ASP A 517 -10.43 -12.33 7.98
N GLY A 518 -10.05 -13.55 7.56
CA GLY A 518 -9.37 -13.79 6.29
C GLY A 518 -10.23 -13.49 5.04
N PHE A 519 -11.50 -13.16 5.19
CA PHE A 519 -12.43 -12.70 4.14
C PHE A 519 -12.78 -11.22 4.29
N LEU A 520 -12.03 -10.50 5.13
CA LEU A 520 -12.15 -9.06 5.39
C LEU A 520 -13.40 -8.63 6.15
N ASN A 521 -14.18 -9.55 6.73
CA ASN A 521 -15.31 -9.20 7.57
C ASN A 521 -14.84 -8.67 8.92
N VAL A 522 -15.41 -7.58 9.39
CA VAL A 522 -15.14 -7.03 10.74
C VAL A 522 -15.75 -7.94 11.78
N PHE A 523 -14.96 -8.45 12.72
CA PHE A 523 -15.42 -9.34 13.79
C PHE A 523 -16.55 -8.70 14.61
N GLY A 524 -17.50 -9.52 15.02
CA GLY A 524 -18.69 -9.08 15.78
C GLY A 524 -19.76 -8.36 14.96
N THR A 525 -19.56 -8.21 13.63
CA THR A 525 -20.52 -7.55 12.74
C THR A 525 -20.99 -8.43 11.59
N ARG A 526 -22.08 -8.00 10.94
CA ARG A 526 -22.47 -8.45 9.59
C ARG A 526 -22.53 -7.26 8.64
N ASN A 527 -22.37 -7.52 7.36
CA ASN A 527 -22.44 -6.55 6.27
C ASN A 527 -21.37 -5.43 6.37
N LEU A 528 -20.27 -5.67 7.08
CA LEU A 528 -19.16 -4.72 7.21
C LEU A 528 -17.83 -5.39 6.89
N LYS A 529 -17.08 -4.77 5.98
CA LYS A 529 -15.71 -5.17 5.63
C LYS A 529 -14.76 -3.97 5.74
N VAL A 530 -13.49 -4.27 6.00
CA VAL A 530 -12.39 -3.33 5.71
C VAL A 530 -11.56 -3.89 4.56
N ALA A 531 -11.28 -3.08 3.55
CA ALA A 531 -10.59 -3.55 2.35
C ALA A 531 -9.64 -2.48 1.78
N ASP A 532 -8.52 -2.30 2.46
CA ASP A 532 -7.35 -1.52 2.04
C ASP A 532 -6.10 -2.04 2.77
N LEU A 533 -4.99 -1.33 2.69
CA LEU A 533 -3.73 -1.76 3.27
C LEU A 533 -3.75 -1.86 4.82
N SER A 534 -4.75 -1.25 5.47
CA SER A 534 -4.91 -1.35 6.92
C SER A 534 -5.14 -2.78 7.41
N VAL A 535 -5.63 -3.68 6.52
CA VAL A 535 -5.89 -5.09 6.88
C VAL A 535 -4.64 -5.97 6.83
N ALA A 536 -3.52 -5.48 6.31
CA ALA A 536 -2.30 -6.27 6.18
C ALA A 536 -1.77 -6.69 7.55
N PRO A 537 -1.63 -8.00 7.86
CA PRO A 537 -1.02 -8.43 9.12
C PRO A 537 0.47 -8.09 9.16
N ILE A 538 1.11 -8.13 8.00
CA ILE A 538 2.47 -7.69 7.71
C ILE A 538 2.39 -6.88 6.41
N LEU A 539 3.02 -5.72 6.33
CA LEU A 539 3.01 -4.93 5.09
C LEU A 539 3.62 -5.70 3.91
N PRO A 540 3.16 -5.46 2.67
CA PRO A 540 3.85 -5.95 1.47
C PRO A 540 5.33 -5.53 1.49
N ASP A 541 6.23 -6.48 1.28
CA ASP A 541 7.67 -6.35 1.45
C ASP A 541 8.36 -5.60 0.28
N GLY A 542 7.98 -4.36 0.13
CA GLY A 542 8.38 -3.38 -0.88
C GLY A 542 7.35 -2.26 -0.96
N ASN A 543 7.32 -1.49 -2.05
CA ASN A 543 6.36 -0.40 -2.22
C ASN A 543 4.92 -0.94 -2.31
N PRO A 544 4.00 -0.64 -1.38
CA PRO A 544 2.79 -1.45 -1.15
C PRO A 544 1.60 -1.13 -2.05
N SER A 545 1.71 -0.20 -3.00
CA SER A 545 0.59 0.22 -3.85
C SER A 545 -0.05 -0.94 -4.62
N THR A 546 0.78 -1.82 -5.21
CA THR A 546 0.29 -3.02 -5.93
C THR A 546 -0.39 -4.01 -4.97
N GLY A 547 0.13 -4.15 -3.74
CA GLY A 547 -0.51 -4.95 -2.68
C GLY A 547 -1.88 -4.41 -2.27
N ALA A 548 -2.02 -3.08 -2.13
CA ALA A 548 -3.30 -2.43 -1.85
C ALA A 548 -4.33 -2.65 -2.98
N GLN A 549 -3.88 -2.60 -4.24
CA GLN A 549 -4.71 -2.92 -5.40
C GLN A 549 -5.17 -4.38 -5.39
N MET A 550 -4.28 -5.30 -5.05
CA MET A 550 -4.60 -6.74 -4.92
C MET A 550 -5.62 -6.99 -3.80
N ILE A 551 -5.51 -6.33 -2.64
CA ILE A 551 -6.50 -6.41 -1.57
C ILE A 551 -7.88 -5.99 -2.09
N GLY A 552 -7.96 -4.87 -2.84
CA GLY A 552 -9.21 -4.43 -3.46
C GLY A 552 -9.82 -5.45 -4.41
N LEU A 553 -9.01 -6.07 -5.26
CA LEU A 553 -9.46 -7.14 -6.18
C LEU A 553 -9.92 -8.39 -5.44
N ASN A 554 -9.19 -8.76 -4.37
CA ASN A 554 -9.53 -9.92 -3.55
C ASN A 554 -10.83 -9.71 -2.77
N ALA A 555 -11.07 -8.48 -2.27
CA ALA A 555 -12.34 -8.11 -1.64
C ALA A 555 -13.53 -8.32 -2.59
N VAL A 556 -13.41 -7.91 -3.85
CA VAL A 556 -14.43 -8.16 -4.88
C VAL A 556 -14.66 -9.66 -5.10
N ARG A 557 -13.58 -10.45 -5.17
CA ARG A 557 -13.69 -11.92 -5.28
C ARG A 557 -14.47 -12.51 -4.12
N PHE A 558 -14.21 -12.07 -2.89
CA PHE A 558 -14.94 -12.55 -1.70
C PHE A 558 -16.41 -12.14 -1.70
N ILE A 559 -16.71 -10.88 -2.06
CA ILE A 559 -18.09 -10.39 -2.15
C ILE A 559 -18.88 -11.19 -3.19
N ARG A 560 -18.33 -11.36 -4.40
CA ARG A 560 -19.02 -12.08 -5.49
C ARG A 560 -19.20 -13.58 -5.21
N ASN A 561 -18.24 -14.22 -4.55
CA ASN A 561 -18.38 -15.62 -4.15
C ASN A 561 -19.46 -15.79 -3.08
N TYR A 562 -19.54 -14.87 -2.12
CA TYR A 562 -20.58 -14.87 -1.09
C TYR A 562 -21.97 -14.68 -1.71
N GLU A 563 -22.14 -13.73 -2.64
CA GLU A 563 -23.41 -13.51 -3.34
C GLU A 563 -23.88 -14.77 -4.10
N LYS A 564 -22.99 -15.42 -4.85
CA LYS A 564 -23.30 -16.66 -5.58
C LYS A 564 -23.75 -17.81 -4.67
N PHE A 565 -23.10 -17.96 -3.53
CA PHE A 565 -23.44 -19.03 -2.59
C PHE A 565 -24.86 -18.84 -2.03
N HIS A 566 -25.24 -17.64 -1.63
CA HIS A 566 -26.57 -17.34 -1.13
C HIS A 566 -27.66 -17.37 -2.21
N GLU A 567 -27.37 -17.00 -3.45
CA GLU A 567 -28.30 -17.17 -4.56
C GLU A 567 -28.63 -18.66 -4.81
N LEU A 568 -27.70 -19.58 -4.61
CA LEU A 568 -27.91 -21.02 -4.71
C LEU A 568 -28.75 -21.56 -3.54
N GLU A 569 -28.49 -21.10 -2.30
CA GLU A 569 -29.30 -21.51 -1.12
C GLU A 569 -30.78 -21.03 -1.25
N ASP A 570 -30.99 -19.79 -1.76
CA ASP A 570 -32.35 -19.29 -2.00
C ASP A 570 -33.07 -20.07 -3.11
N PHE A 571 -32.35 -20.55 -4.12
CA PHE A 571 -32.90 -21.37 -5.21
C PHE A 571 -33.29 -22.76 -4.71
N GLU A 572 -32.44 -23.44 -3.93
CA GLU A 572 -32.72 -24.73 -3.33
C GLU A 572 -33.86 -24.67 -2.29
N SER A 573 -33.98 -23.56 -1.55
CA SER A 573 -35.08 -23.35 -0.60
C SER A 573 -36.41 -23.04 -1.29
N SER A 574 -36.40 -22.47 -2.50
CA SER A 574 -37.62 -22.22 -3.29
C SER A 574 -38.17 -23.48 -3.98
N ASP A 575 -37.28 -24.40 -4.38
CA ASP A 575 -37.69 -25.70 -4.99
C ASP A 575 -38.17 -26.71 -3.96
N SER A 576 -37.83 -26.56 -2.68
CA SER A 576 -38.28 -27.47 -1.61
C SER A 576 -39.71 -27.20 -1.11
N SER A 577 -40.37 -26.12 -1.55
CA SER A 577 -41.74 -25.77 -1.14
C SER A 577 -42.86 -26.43 -2.00
N ASP A 578 -42.53 -27.12 -3.09
CA ASP A 578 -43.51 -27.70 -4.03
C ASP A 578 -43.55 -29.26 -4.07
N PHE A 579 -42.83 -29.93 -3.16
CA PHE A 579 -42.96 -31.40 -3.06
C PHE A 579 -43.25 -31.84 -1.61
N GLU A 580 -44.54 -31.83 -1.22
CA GLU A 580 -45.03 -32.70 -0.17
C GLU A 580 -45.36 -34.07 -0.73
N SER A 581 -44.82 -35.09 -0.03
CA SER A 581 -45.14 -36.51 -0.02
C SER A 581 -44.66 -37.40 -1.18
N SER A 582 -43.58 -38.18 -0.97
CA SER A 582 -43.66 -39.64 -0.77
C SER A 582 -42.26 -40.27 -0.69
N ASP A 583 -42.17 -41.09 0.34
CA ASP A 583 -41.32 -42.28 0.52
C ASP A 583 -39.81 -42.21 0.74
N SER A 584 -39.53 -42.78 1.89
CA SER A 584 -38.26 -43.19 2.49
C SER A 584 -37.37 -44.08 1.61
N SER A 585 -36.12 -43.88 1.65
CA SER A 585 -34.99 -44.83 1.86
C SER A 585 -33.75 -44.49 1.01
N GLY A 586 -32.60 -44.50 1.65
CA GLY A 586 -31.28 -44.65 0.98
C GLY A 586 -30.26 -43.53 1.21
N TYR A 587 -29.59 -43.58 2.38
CA TYR A 587 -28.32 -42.89 2.56
C TYR A 587 -27.24 -43.68 1.84
N GLU A 588 -26.63 -43.10 0.82
CA GLU A 588 -25.29 -43.47 0.38
C GLU A 588 -24.35 -42.25 0.41
N SER A 589 -23.22 -42.45 1.07
CA SER A 589 -22.12 -41.51 1.23
C SER A 589 -21.43 -41.25 -0.11
N ILE A 590 -21.30 -39.99 -0.52
CA ILE A 590 -20.48 -39.60 -1.65
C ILE A 590 -19.13 -39.14 -1.14
N ASP A 591 -18.12 -39.85 -1.61
CA ASP A 591 -16.68 -39.66 -1.37
C ASP A 591 -16.18 -38.43 -2.13
N SER A 592 -15.27 -37.70 -1.48
CA SER A 592 -14.68 -36.48 -1.97
C SER A 592 -13.47 -36.76 -2.89
N SER A 593 -13.74 -36.97 -4.17
CA SER A 593 -12.67 -36.89 -5.19
C SER A 593 -13.31 -36.69 -6.55
N ASP A 594 -13.36 -35.43 -7.03
CA ASP A 594 -13.40 -35.06 -8.45
C ASP A 594 -13.64 -33.55 -8.59
N PHE A 595 -12.56 -32.80 -8.63
CA PHE A 595 -12.53 -31.47 -9.25
C PHE A 595 -11.14 -31.24 -9.87
N GLU A 596 -10.92 -31.90 -10.98
CA GLU A 596 -9.95 -31.46 -11.98
C GLU A 596 -10.60 -31.32 -13.35
N SER A 597 -10.16 -30.25 -14.03
CA SER A 597 -10.29 -29.95 -15.46
C SER A 597 -11.64 -29.48 -15.99
N SER A 598 -11.72 -28.20 -16.32
CA SER A 598 -11.86 -27.73 -17.73
C SER A 598 -11.94 -26.21 -17.81
N SER A 599 -11.04 -25.69 -18.66
CA SER A 599 -10.96 -24.38 -19.35
C SER A 599 -10.91 -23.10 -18.54
#